data_2577366a4a180a5f32f7f82c7f43473a
#
_entry.id   2577366a4a180a5f32f7f82c7f43473a
#
_cell.length_a   1.000
_cell.length_b   1.000
_cell.length_c   1.000
_cell.angle_alpha   90.00
_cell.angle_beta   90.00
_cell.angle_gamma   90.00
#
_symmetry.space_group_name_H-M   'P 1'
#
loop_
_entity.id
_entity.type
_entity.pdbx_description
1 polymer ?
#
loop_
_entity_poly.entity_id
_entity_poly.type
_entity_poly.pdbx_seq_one_letter_code
_entity_poly.pdbx_strand_id
1 'polypeptide(L)'
;MNRLKFLGILMLVLALTVVAACGNNSKDSSKESDSKSSDDTIAVKNEAGTTKVKKDAKRVVALEYSFVDALAALDVKPVGVADDNKKDRIIKPIREKIGNYESVGTRKQPNLEVISKEKPDLIIADAQRHKGIYKELNK
;
A
#
# COMPACT_ATOMS: atom_id res chain seq x y z
N MET A 1 14.78 -49.59 45.85
CA MET A 1 13.52 -49.08 45.31
C MET A 1 13.59 -47.61 44.90
N ASN A 2 14.64 -46.87 45.23
CA ASN A 2 14.73 -45.41 44.92
C ASN A 2 15.47 -45.06 43.64
N ARG A 3 16.34 -45.94 43.13
CA ARG A 3 17.12 -45.66 41.89
C ARG A 3 16.25 -45.63 40.62
N LEU A 4 15.21 -46.46 40.57
CA LEU A 4 14.33 -46.53 39.42
C LEU A 4 13.42 -45.29 39.31
N LYS A 5 13.03 -44.69 40.44
CA LYS A 5 12.24 -43.45 40.50
C LYS A 5 13.08 -42.24 40.08
N PHE A 6 14.37 -42.21 40.44
CA PHE A 6 15.30 -41.15 40.02
C PHE A 6 15.58 -41.20 38.52
N LEU A 7 15.70 -42.40 37.93
CA LEU A 7 15.84 -42.53 36.47
C LEU A 7 14.60 -42.02 35.71
N GLY A 8 13.39 -42.30 36.24
CA GLY A 8 12.15 -41.80 35.65
C GLY A 8 12.02 -40.26 35.67
N ILE A 9 12.44 -39.66 36.79
CA ILE A 9 12.42 -38.19 36.93
C ILE A 9 13.50 -37.55 36.05
N LEU A 10 14.69 -38.16 35.94
CA LEU A 10 15.76 -37.65 35.08
C LEU A 10 15.37 -37.71 33.58
N MET A 11 14.69 -38.77 33.14
CA MET A 11 14.17 -38.89 31.80
C MET A 11 13.04 -37.90 31.50
N LEU A 12 12.17 -37.60 32.47
CA LEU A 12 11.09 -36.61 32.33
C LEU A 12 11.65 -35.19 32.21
N VAL A 13 12.70 -34.85 32.99
CA VAL A 13 13.35 -33.54 32.90
C VAL A 13 14.10 -33.39 31.55
N LEU A 14 14.72 -34.45 31.05
CA LEU A 14 15.41 -34.43 29.76
C LEU A 14 14.45 -34.26 28.57
N ALA A 15 13.22 -34.81 28.67
CA ALA A 15 12.19 -34.67 27.62
C ALA A 15 11.61 -33.26 27.51
N LEU A 16 11.64 -32.47 28.60
CA LEU A 16 11.14 -31.09 28.61
C LEU A 16 12.12 -30.07 28.02
N THR A 17 13.39 -30.41 27.87
CA THR A 17 14.40 -29.47 27.35
C THR A 17 14.52 -29.48 25.80
N VAL A 18 13.88 -30.43 25.11
CA VAL A 18 13.99 -30.55 23.64
C VAL A 18 12.99 -29.69 22.89
N VAL A 19 11.99 -29.09 23.56
CA VAL A 19 10.97 -28.24 22.88
C VAL A 19 11.43 -26.80 22.72
N ALA A 20 12.55 -26.39 23.32
CA ALA A 20 13.07 -25.01 23.24
C ALA A 20 14.06 -24.75 22.08
N ALA A 21 14.30 -25.74 21.19
CA ALA A 21 15.32 -25.62 20.14
C ALA A 21 14.77 -25.48 18.71
N CYS A 22 13.49 -25.12 18.54
CA CYS A 22 12.94 -24.72 17.23
C CYS A 22 12.49 -23.26 17.27
N GLY A 23 13.43 -22.34 17.32
CA GLY A 23 13.23 -20.92 17.23
C GLY A 23 14.38 -20.27 16.54
N ASN A 24 14.42 -20.47 15.20
CA ASN A 24 14.89 -19.68 14.23
C ASN A 24 15.60 -18.45 14.32
N ASN A 25 16.70 -18.49 13.85
CA ASN A 25 17.54 -17.41 13.39
C ASN A 25 16.86 -16.58 12.28
N SER A 26 16.33 -15.45 12.65
CA SER A 26 16.26 -14.28 11.78
C SER A 26 16.40 -13.04 12.65
N LYS A 27 17.63 -12.57 12.75
CA LYS A 27 17.90 -11.21 13.16
C LYS A 27 17.27 -10.28 12.13
N ASP A 28 16.20 -9.64 12.51
CA ASP A 28 15.93 -8.29 12.06
C ASP A 28 15.42 -7.50 13.26
N SER A 29 16.27 -6.61 13.71
CA SER A 29 16.03 -5.74 14.85
C SER A 29 15.10 -4.61 14.40
N SER A 30 13.81 -4.83 14.48
CA SER A 30 12.86 -3.74 14.51
C SER A 30 12.54 -3.45 15.97
N LYS A 31 13.22 -2.48 16.54
CA LYS A 31 12.78 -1.80 17.75
C LYS A 31 11.39 -1.24 17.45
N GLU A 32 10.37 -1.88 17.94
CA GLU A 32 9.10 -1.26 18.22
C GLU A 32 9.32 -0.17 19.26
N SER A 33 9.54 1.03 18.79
CA SER A 33 9.40 2.21 19.62
C SER A 33 7.92 2.58 19.57
N ASP A 34 7.21 2.25 20.65
CA ASP A 34 5.92 2.81 21.00
C ASP A 34 6.08 4.33 21.13
N SER A 35 6.06 5.04 20.01
CA SER A 35 5.74 6.44 20.00
C SER A 35 4.27 6.55 19.58
N LYS A 36 3.45 6.88 20.54
CA LYS A 36 2.07 7.32 20.43
C LYS A 36 2.04 8.63 19.64
N SER A 37 2.31 8.54 18.35
CA SER A 37 2.01 9.53 17.32
C SER A 37 0.71 9.06 16.70
N SER A 38 -0.30 9.89 16.69
CA SER A 38 -1.51 9.71 15.90
C SER A 38 -1.12 9.78 14.42
N ASP A 39 -0.46 8.74 13.91
CA ASP A 39 -0.02 8.66 12.54
C ASP A 39 -1.26 8.26 11.71
N ASP A 40 -1.88 9.26 11.11
CA ASP A 40 -3.06 9.15 10.26
C ASP A 40 -2.72 8.52 8.91
N THR A 41 -1.61 7.78 8.86
CA THR A 41 -1.07 7.11 7.69
C THR A 41 -0.94 5.61 7.89
N ILE A 42 -0.95 4.87 6.78
CA ILE A 42 -0.58 3.46 6.70
C ILE A 42 0.63 3.28 5.78
N ALA A 43 1.46 2.31 6.08
CA ALA A 43 2.56 1.91 5.21
C ALA A 43 2.05 0.90 4.18
N VAL A 44 2.11 1.26 2.91
CA VAL A 44 1.71 0.39 1.79
C VAL A 44 2.97 -0.07 1.05
N LYS A 45 3.19 -1.38 1.03
CA LYS A 45 4.26 -1.99 0.26
C LYS A 45 3.85 -2.10 -1.21
N ASN A 46 4.67 -1.61 -2.10
CA ASN A 46 4.45 -1.62 -3.55
C ASN A 46 5.77 -1.93 -4.29
N GLU A 47 5.77 -1.98 -5.62
CA GLU A 47 6.96 -2.28 -6.42
C GLU A 47 8.08 -1.21 -6.30
N ALA A 48 7.74 0.02 -5.96
CA ALA A 48 8.70 1.09 -5.74
C ALA A 48 9.25 1.14 -4.29
N GLY A 49 8.79 0.22 -3.42
CA GLY A 49 9.18 0.15 -2.02
C GLY A 49 8.00 0.26 -1.06
N THR A 50 8.14 1.06 -0.01
CA THR A 50 7.08 1.31 0.97
C THR A 50 6.71 2.79 0.95
N THR A 51 5.44 3.07 0.72
CA THR A 51 4.89 4.44 0.69
C THR A 51 3.95 4.63 1.88
N LYS A 52 4.05 5.77 2.56
CA LYS A 52 3.08 6.18 3.58
C LYS A 52 1.88 6.83 2.90
N VAL A 53 0.70 6.33 3.16
CA VAL A 53 -0.56 6.80 2.58
C VAL A 53 -1.50 7.22 3.71
N LYS A 54 -2.21 8.33 3.55
CA LYS A 54 -3.26 8.73 4.51
C LYS A 54 -4.34 7.64 4.60
N LYS A 55 -4.73 7.26 5.80
CA LYS A 55 -5.80 6.26 6.04
C LYS A 55 -7.12 6.67 5.43
N ASP A 56 -7.40 7.95 5.40
CA ASP A 56 -8.65 8.55 4.91
C ASP A 56 -8.37 9.49 3.73
N ALA A 57 -7.67 8.99 2.71
CA ALA A 57 -7.41 9.74 1.49
C ALA A 57 -8.73 10.06 0.76
N LYS A 58 -9.03 11.34 0.58
CA LYS A 58 -10.27 11.83 -0.06
C LYS A 58 -10.03 12.31 -1.49
N ARG A 59 -8.86 12.86 -1.74
CA ARG A 59 -8.50 13.44 -3.04
C ARG A 59 -7.58 12.49 -3.79
N VAL A 60 -8.18 11.64 -4.62
CA VAL A 60 -7.46 10.60 -5.35
C VAL A 60 -7.25 11.00 -6.81
N VAL A 61 -6.04 10.85 -7.32
CA VAL A 61 -5.71 10.97 -8.74
C VAL A 61 -5.38 9.59 -9.29
N ALA A 62 -5.99 9.21 -10.42
CA ALA A 62 -5.77 7.94 -11.11
C ALA A 62 -5.05 8.15 -12.45
N LEU A 63 -3.92 7.49 -12.64
CA LEU A 63 -3.10 7.65 -13.85
C LEU A 63 -3.28 6.51 -14.88
N GLU A 64 -4.22 5.58 -14.64
CA GLU A 64 -4.57 4.49 -15.56
C GLU A 64 -6.07 4.20 -15.54
N TYR A 65 -6.62 3.73 -16.66
CA TYR A 65 -8.05 3.39 -16.76
C TYR A 65 -8.45 2.26 -15.81
N SER A 66 -7.61 1.24 -15.65
CA SER A 66 -7.87 0.15 -14.70
C SER A 66 -8.01 0.63 -13.26
N PHE A 67 -7.29 1.70 -12.89
CA PHE A 67 -7.43 2.31 -11.56
C PHE A 67 -8.73 3.10 -11.46
N VAL A 68 -9.17 3.75 -12.55
CA VAL A 68 -10.48 4.41 -12.59
C VAL A 68 -11.61 3.41 -12.41
N ASP A 69 -11.52 2.25 -13.07
CA ASP A 69 -12.49 1.16 -12.94
C ASP A 69 -12.54 0.63 -11.50
N ALA A 70 -11.36 0.45 -10.87
CA ALA A 70 -11.26 0.01 -9.48
C ALA A 70 -11.86 1.05 -8.51
N LEU A 71 -11.57 2.34 -8.70
CA LEU A 71 -12.16 3.43 -7.90
C LEU A 71 -13.68 3.47 -8.05
N ALA A 72 -14.19 3.32 -9.28
CA ALA A 72 -15.61 3.25 -9.53
C ALA A 72 -16.26 2.05 -8.84
N ALA A 73 -15.60 0.88 -8.80
CA ALA A 73 -16.09 -0.30 -8.08
C ALA A 73 -16.16 -0.08 -6.57
N LEU A 74 -15.29 0.76 -6.02
CA LEU A 74 -15.23 1.12 -4.61
C LEU A 74 -16.07 2.37 -4.26
N ASP A 75 -16.83 2.92 -5.21
CA ASP A 75 -17.60 4.16 -5.07
C ASP A 75 -16.73 5.40 -4.70
N VAL A 76 -15.43 5.35 -5.07
CA VAL A 76 -14.51 6.46 -4.88
C VAL A 76 -14.48 7.34 -6.12
N LYS A 77 -14.69 8.64 -5.94
CA LYS A 77 -14.67 9.63 -7.02
C LYS A 77 -13.29 10.28 -7.09
N PRO A 78 -12.51 10.05 -8.17
CA PRO A 78 -11.22 10.71 -8.33
C PRO A 78 -11.39 12.21 -8.56
N VAL A 79 -10.46 13.02 -8.09
CA VAL A 79 -10.39 14.45 -8.40
C VAL A 79 -9.65 14.70 -9.71
N GLY A 80 -8.78 13.79 -10.15
CA GLY A 80 -8.05 13.87 -11.40
C GLY A 80 -7.86 12.50 -12.05
N VAL A 81 -7.89 12.48 -13.38
CA VAL A 81 -7.71 11.26 -14.18
C VAL A 81 -6.82 11.54 -15.38
N ALA A 82 -5.83 10.69 -15.62
CA ALA A 82 -5.10 10.69 -16.88
C ALA A 82 -5.94 9.98 -17.97
N ASP A 83 -6.79 10.72 -18.63
CA ASP A 83 -7.79 10.25 -19.59
C ASP A 83 -7.34 10.35 -21.06
N ASP A 84 -6.04 10.60 -21.31
CA ASP A 84 -5.47 10.87 -22.63
C ASP A 84 -6.11 12.09 -23.32
N ASN A 85 -6.62 13.05 -22.55
CA ASN A 85 -7.38 14.22 -22.98
C ASN A 85 -8.65 13.84 -23.80
N LYS A 86 -9.22 12.66 -23.52
CA LYS A 86 -10.40 12.10 -24.19
C LYS A 86 -11.28 11.36 -23.18
N LYS A 87 -12.22 12.08 -22.57
CA LYS A 87 -13.14 11.53 -21.55
C LYS A 87 -13.96 10.33 -22.06
N ASP A 88 -14.25 10.28 -23.35
CA ASP A 88 -15.02 9.21 -24.00
C ASP A 88 -14.28 7.87 -24.05
N ARG A 89 -12.97 7.84 -23.81
CA ARG A 89 -12.21 6.58 -23.63
C ARG A 89 -12.58 5.81 -22.36
N ILE A 90 -13.10 6.51 -21.38
CA ILE A 90 -13.71 5.87 -20.21
C ILE A 90 -15.17 5.59 -20.58
N ILE A 91 -15.61 4.34 -20.46
CA ILE A 91 -16.97 3.95 -20.83
C ILE A 91 -18.03 4.71 -20.02
N LYS A 92 -19.18 4.97 -20.62
CA LYS A 92 -20.23 5.80 -20.03
C LYS A 92 -20.63 5.39 -18.61
N PRO A 93 -20.87 4.10 -18.30
CA PRO A 93 -21.26 3.71 -16.94
C PRO A 93 -20.22 4.09 -15.87
N ILE A 94 -18.94 3.98 -16.21
CA ILE A 94 -17.85 4.35 -15.28
C ILE A 94 -17.80 5.87 -15.12
N ARG A 95 -17.91 6.64 -16.21
CA ARG A 95 -17.95 8.11 -16.13
C ARG A 95 -19.08 8.63 -15.28
N GLU A 96 -20.27 8.04 -15.41
CA GLU A 96 -21.44 8.41 -14.60
C GLU A 96 -21.18 8.12 -13.11
N LYS A 97 -20.51 7.02 -12.81
CA LYS A 97 -20.24 6.60 -11.44
C LYS A 97 -19.16 7.44 -10.76
N ILE A 98 -18.05 7.75 -11.47
CA ILE A 98 -16.97 8.58 -10.92
C ILE A 98 -17.30 10.07 -10.88
N GLY A 99 -18.23 10.53 -11.72
CA GLY A 99 -18.65 11.93 -11.79
C GLY A 99 -17.63 12.85 -12.46
N ASN A 100 -17.59 14.10 -12.02
CA ASN A 100 -16.66 15.10 -12.57
C ASN A 100 -15.26 14.93 -11.99
N TYR A 101 -14.27 15.06 -12.85
CA TYR A 101 -12.83 15.06 -12.51
C TYR A 101 -12.08 16.02 -13.44
N GLU A 102 -10.88 16.43 -13.05
CA GLU A 102 -9.95 17.17 -13.90
C GLU A 102 -9.12 16.20 -14.75
N SER A 103 -8.98 16.50 -16.05
CA SER A 103 -8.07 15.75 -16.91
C SER A 103 -6.63 16.12 -16.58
N VAL A 104 -5.85 15.17 -16.09
CA VAL A 104 -4.44 15.39 -15.76
C VAL A 104 -3.52 14.97 -16.91
N GLY A 105 -4.01 14.98 -18.14
CA GLY A 105 -3.24 14.71 -19.35
C GLY A 105 -3.26 13.26 -19.77
N THR A 106 -2.17 12.81 -20.40
CA THR A 106 -2.10 11.43 -20.92
C THR A 106 -1.52 10.47 -19.90
N ARG A 107 -1.90 9.19 -19.97
CA ARG A 107 -1.34 8.13 -19.12
C ARG A 107 0.17 7.95 -19.30
N LYS A 108 0.70 8.23 -20.49
CA LYS A 108 2.16 8.17 -20.77
C LYS A 108 2.92 9.37 -20.23
N GLN A 109 2.29 10.53 -20.25
CA GLN A 109 2.87 11.83 -19.86
C GLN A 109 1.80 12.62 -19.10
N PRO A 110 1.53 12.27 -17.83
CA PRO A 110 0.62 13.05 -17.01
C PRO A 110 1.20 14.44 -16.75
N ASN A 111 0.32 15.42 -16.65
CA ASN A 111 0.69 16.80 -16.36
C ASN A 111 0.85 17.00 -14.85
N LEU A 112 2.10 17.02 -14.38
CA LEU A 112 2.44 17.15 -12.97
C LEU A 112 1.96 18.47 -12.35
N GLU A 113 1.88 19.54 -13.14
CA GLU A 113 1.38 20.84 -12.66
C GLU A 113 -0.13 20.77 -12.37
N VAL A 114 -0.91 20.15 -13.27
CA VAL A 114 -2.34 19.94 -13.05
C VAL A 114 -2.58 19.02 -11.88
N ILE A 115 -1.82 17.91 -11.75
CA ILE A 115 -1.89 17.00 -10.60
C ILE A 115 -1.65 17.78 -9.31
N SER A 116 -0.60 18.61 -9.26
CA SER A 116 -0.26 19.40 -8.07
C SER A 116 -1.37 20.42 -7.69
N LYS A 117 -2.03 21.02 -8.67
CA LYS A 117 -3.16 21.94 -8.45
C LYS A 117 -4.33 21.25 -7.77
N GLU A 118 -4.54 19.95 -8.08
CA GLU A 118 -5.59 19.16 -7.46
C GLU A 118 -5.30 18.81 -5.99
N LYS A 119 -4.11 19.05 -5.49
CA LYS A 119 -3.69 18.78 -4.11
C LYS A 119 -4.13 17.38 -3.65
N PRO A 120 -3.70 16.32 -4.34
CA PRO A 120 -4.14 14.97 -4.02
C PRO A 120 -3.61 14.49 -2.67
N ASP A 121 -4.40 13.67 -1.99
CA ASP A 121 -3.99 12.89 -0.83
C ASP A 121 -3.35 11.57 -1.24
N LEU A 122 -3.72 11.07 -2.43
CA LEU A 122 -3.26 9.80 -3.00
C LEU A 122 -3.17 9.90 -4.51
N ILE A 123 -2.06 9.44 -5.07
CA ILE A 123 -1.89 9.25 -6.51
C ILE A 123 -1.68 7.76 -6.76
N ILE A 124 -2.53 7.17 -7.63
CA ILE A 124 -2.41 5.77 -8.04
C ILE A 124 -1.77 5.73 -9.41
N ALA A 125 -0.56 5.19 -9.49
CA ALA A 125 0.28 5.18 -10.67
C ALA A 125 0.75 3.76 -11.01
N ASP A 126 0.97 3.48 -12.29
CA ASP A 126 1.55 2.23 -12.75
C ASP A 126 3.08 2.24 -12.55
N ALA A 127 3.61 1.20 -11.89
CA ALA A 127 5.00 1.14 -11.49
C ALA A 127 5.98 1.11 -12.67
N GLN A 128 5.59 0.54 -13.81
CA GLN A 128 6.44 0.45 -14.99
C GLN A 128 6.33 1.72 -15.83
N ARG A 129 5.11 2.18 -16.11
CA ARG A 129 4.85 3.35 -16.97
C ARG A 129 5.35 4.64 -16.35
N HIS A 130 5.14 4.81 -15.03
CA HIS A 130 5.43 6.06 -14.32
C HIS A 130 6.76 6.04 -13.55
N LYS A 131 7.58 5.00 -13.74
CA LYS A 131 8.88 4.86 -13.07
C LYS A 131 9.75 6.11 -13.20
N GLY A 132 9.77 6.72 -14.39
CA GLY A 132 10.59 7.90 -14.69
C GLY A 132 10.19 9.18 -13.94
N ILE A 133 8.93 9.26 -13.48
CA ILE A 133 8.37 10.43 -12.78
C ILE A 133 7.98 10.13 -11.32
N TYR A 134 8.35 8.95 -10.82
CA TYR A 134 7.96 8.51 -9.47
C TYR A 134 8.40 9.50 -8.37
N LYS A 135 9.61 10.05 -8.49
CA LYS A 135 10.14 11.02 -7.51
C LYS A 135 9.32 12.31 -7.48
N GLU A 136 8.83 12.74 -8.64
CA GLU A 136 8.00 13.93 -8.78
C GLU A 136 6.60 13.71 -8.22
N LEU A 137 6.04 12.52 -8.41
CA LEU A 137 4.73 12.14 -7.87
C LEU A 137 4.73 11.99 -6.34
N ASN A 138 5.89 11.81 -5.73
CA ASN A 138 6.03 11.52 -4.29
C ASN A 138 6.49 12.76 -3.48
N LYS A 139 6.39 13.95 -4.05
CA LYS A 139 6.67 15.25 -3.38
C LYS A 139 5.42 15.83 -2.76
#